data_5f3a8b2c31dadc744ad355205cdb1045
#
_entry.id   5f3a8b2c31dadc744ad355205cdb1045
#
_cell.length_a   1.000
_cell.length_b   1.000
_cell.length_c   1.000
_cell.angle_alpha   90.00
_cell.angle_beta   90.00
_cell.angle_gamma   90.00
#
_symmetry.space_group_name_H-M   'P 1'
#
loop_
_entity.id
_entity.type
_entity.pdbx_description
1 polymer ?
#
loop_
_entity_poly.entity_id
_entity_poly.type
_entity_poly.pdbx_seq_one_letter_code
_entity_poly.pdbx_strand_id
1 'polypeptide(L)'
;MKPRTFNRRIVAISSLYRWASEPSRCSVTGVPRNPMPPRSLLHAPKTTRGLSEEQYAALLACISGRRESDPKAQRDYVLIKGSYLLGCRVSEIAAIRWGDIESLDDGGQVHLLGKGGKARTVRISGDTLALFERLGRGENCSFVFPSPRTGGHHTRQAIGDVCRKWGRAAGFHVHPHQLRHSHATHAVQRGVDVFTLQAPLVTRQARLLGMTWPQILW
;
A
#
# COMPACT_ATOMS: atom_id res chain seq x y z
N MET A 1 25.07 -13.88 8.65
CA MET A 1 24.38 -12.63 8.21
C MET A 1 23.25 -13.01 7.25
N LYS A 2 22.05 -12.39 7.37
CA LYS A 2 20.92 -12.70 6.45
C LYS A 2 21.24 -12.24 5.03
N PRO A 3 20.93 -13.03 3.96
CA PRO A 3 21.24 -12.71 2.56
C PRO A 3 20.80 -11.30 2.14
N ARG A 4 19.64 -10.84 2.62
CA ARG A 4 19.12 -9.48 2.34
C ARG A 4 20.01 -8.37 2.91
N THR A 5 20.59 -8.56 4.09
CA THR A 5 21.50 -7.59 4.69
C THR A 5 22.82 -7.55 3.95
N PHE A 6 23.33 -8.71 3.55
CA PHE A 6 24.51 -8.84 2.70
C PHE A 6 24.32 -8.10 1.38
N ASN A 7 23.25 -8.41 0.65
CA ASN A 7 22.94 -7.77 -0.63
C ASN A 7 22.81 -6.24 -0.52
N ARG A 8 22.19 -5.73 0.57
CA ARG A 8 22.11 -4.28 0.82
C ARG A 8 23.48 -3.64 0.99
N ARG A 9 24.39 -4.28 1.72
CA ARG A 9 25.77 -3.78 1.92
C ARG A 9 26.54 -3.78 0.60
N ILE A 10 26.46 -4.85 -0.17
CA ILE A 10 27.10 -4.94 -1.49
C ILE A 10 26.58 -3.84 -2.43
N VAL A 11 25.25 -3.61 -2.47
CA VAL A 11 24.68 -2.53 -3.28
C VAL A 11 25.16 -1.15 -2.84
N ALA A 12 25.24 -0.88 -1.54
CA ALA A 12 25.72 0.40 -1.02
C ALA A 12 27.18 0.63 -1.38
N ILE A 13 28.05 -0.38 -1.16
CA ILE A 13 29.48 -0.32 -1.48
C ILE A 13 29.67 -0.14 -3.00
N SER A 14 28.99 -0.94 -3.83
CA SER A 14 29.08 -0.81 -5.30
C SER A 14 28.59 0.56 -5.79
N SER A 15 27.58 1.15 -5.14
CA SER A 15 27.11 2.51 -5.47
C SER A 15 28.15 3.58 -5.12
N LEU A 16 28.82 3.44 -3.98
CA LEU A 16 29.91 4.32 -3.58
C LEU A 16 31.08 4.27 -4.56
N TYR A 17 31.54 3.07 -4.92
CA TYR A 17 32.62 2.91 -5.89
C TYR A 17 32.24 3.40 -7.28
N ARG A 18 31.01 3.19 -7.72
CA ARG A 18 30.53 3.75 -8.98
C ARG A 18 30.57 5.26 -9.00
N TRP A 19 30.12 5.88 -7.91
CA TRP A 19 30.20 7.34 -7.74
C TRP A 19 31.64 7.84 -7.74
N ALA A 20 32.56 7.17 -7.02
CA ALA A 20 33.96 7.54 -6.93
C ALA A 20 34.72 7.35 -8.26
N SER A 21 34.35 6.37 -9.07
CA SER A 21 35.00 6.06 -10.35
C SER A 21 34.40 6.81 -11.55
N GLU A 22 33.50 7.77 -11.34
CA GLU A 22 33.05 8.67 -12.41
C GLU A 22 34.23 9.49 -12.94
N PRO A 23 34.34 9.70 -14.28
CA PRO A 23 35.48 10.40 -14.90
C PRO A 23 35.78 11.76 -14.27
N SER A 24 34.75 12.49 -13.85
CA SER A 24 34.88 13.80 -13.20
C SER A 24 35.41 13.74 -11.74
N ARG A 25 35.46 12.55 -11.14
CA ARG A 25 35.84 12.35 -9.73
C ARG A 25 37.02 11.42 -9.54
N CYS A 26 37.30 10.55 -10.47
CA CYS A 26 38.36 9.53 -10.32
C CYS A 26 39.74 10.14 -10.10
N SER A 27 40.07 11.32 -10.62
CA SER A 27 41.31 12.06 -10.38
C SER A 27 41.46 12.51 -8.94
N VAL A 28 40.36 12.83 -8.26
CA VAL A 28 40.34 13.28 -6.86
C VAL A 28 40.25 12.11 -5.90
N THR A 29 39.46 11.10 -6.24
CA THR A 29 39.19 9.92 -5.38
C THR A 29 40.26 8.85 -5.48
N GLY A 30 41.07 8.84 -6.55
CA GLY A 30 42.03 7.79 -6.84
C GLY A 30 41.40 6.42 -7.19
N VAL A 31 40.11 6.38 -7.47
CA VAL A 31 39.36 5.15 -7.77
C VAL A 31 39.07 5.07 -9.26
N PRO A 32 39.89 4.34 -10.05
CA PRO A 32 39.73 4.30 -11.50
C PRO A 32 38.54 3.46 -11.98
N ARG A 33 38.11 2.48 -11.19
CA ARG A 33 36.98 1.59 -11.51
C ARG A 33 36.31 1.03 -10.27
N ASN A 34 35.06 0.59 -10.45
CA ASN A 34 34.35 -0.13 -9.39
C ASN A 34 34.94 -1.55 -9.22
N PRO A 35 35.58 -1.87 -8.07
CA PRO A 35 36.18 -3.19 -7.83
C PRO A 35 35.12 -4.27 -7.51
N MET A 36 33.85 -3.88 -7.28
CA MET A 36 32.82 -4.84 -6.96
C MET A 36 32.41 -5.65 -8.21
N PRO A 37 32.35 -6.97 -8.11
CA PRO A 37 31.94 -7.81 -9.24
C PRO A 37 30.53 -7.46 -9.72
N PRO A 38 30.20 -7.71 -10.99
CA PRO A 38 28.85 -7.65 -11.49
C PRO A 38 27.95 -8.53 -10.60
N ARG A 39 26.76 -8.07 -10.32
CA ARG A 39 25.85 -8.67 -9.34
C ARG A 39 25.60 -10.16 -9.60
N SER A 40 26.23 -11.05 -8.89
CA SER A 40 25.65 -12.34 -8.55
C SER A 40 24.79 -12.15 -7.30
N LEU A 41 23.54 -11.79 -7.49
CA LEU A 41 22.61 -11.68 -6.37
C LEU A 41 22.32 -13.09 -5.87
N LEU A 42 22.59 -13.36 -4.60
CA LEU A 42 22.07 -14.54 -3.93
C LEU A 42 20.55 -14.43 -3.93
N HIS A 43 19.92 -14.97 -4.95
CA HIS A 43 18.48 -14.99 -5.10
C HIS A 43 17.90 -16.15 -4.29
N ALA A 44 17.32 -15.81 -3.16
CA ALA A 44 16.14 -16.51 -2.70
C ALA A 44 14.95 -15.66 -3.14
N PRO A 45 14.15 -16.04 -4.12
CA PRO A 45 12.93 -15.33 -4.47
C PRO A 45 11.96 -15.46 -3.31
N LYS A 46 11.96 -14.51 -2.39
CA LYS A 46 10.85 -14.33 -1.46
C LYS A 46 9.73 -13.65 -2.22
N THR A 47 8.96 -14.43 -2.92
CA THR A 47 7.65 -14.01 -3.42
C THR A 47 6.80 -13.72 -2.18
N THR A 48 6.57 -12.45 -1.89
CA THR A 48 5.56 -12.07 -0.90
C THR A 48 4.22 -12.45 -1.51
N ARG A 49 3.69 -13.61 -1.11
CA ARG A 49 2.35 -14.02 -1.56
C ARG A 49 1.33 -13.09 -0.91
N GLY A 50 0.34 -12.63 -1.70
CA GLY A 50 -0.87 -12.01 -1.20
C GLY A 50 -1.63 -12.99 -0.28
N LEU A 51 -2.64 -12.49 0.40
CA LEU A 51 -3.63 -13.33 1.08
C LEU A 51 -4.52 -13.97 0.01
N SER A 52 -5.00 -15.19 0.22
CA SER A 52 -6.09 -15.72 -0.58
C SER A 52 -7.40 -14.97 -0.29
N GLU A 53 -8.44 -15.16 -1.11
CA GLU A 53 -9.74 -14.54 -0.87
C GLU A 53 -10.35 -15.03 0.46
N GLU A 54 -10.19 -16.31 0.79
CA GLU A 54 -10.66 -16.91 2.04
C GLU A 54 -9.90 -16.33 3.25
N GLN A 55 -8.59 -16.18 3.14
CA GLN A 55 -7.78 -15.55 4.19
C GLN A 55 -8.16 -14.10 4.41
N TYR A 56 -8.41 -13.36 3.31
CA TYR A 56 -8.86 -11.98 3.41
C TYR A 56 -10.25 -11.87 4.04
N ALA A 57 -11.19 -12.73 3.66
CA ALA A 57 -12.53 -12.80 4.25
C ALA A 57 -12.46 -13.17 5.74
N ALA A 58 -11.66 -14.16 6.13
CA ALA A 58 -11.46 -14.56 7.53
C ALA A 58 -10.86 -13.41 8.36
N LEU A 59 -9.89 -12.66 7.81
CA LEU A 59 -9.33 -11.49 8.47
C LEU A 59 -10.40 -10.44 8.76
N LEU A 60 -11.25 -10.11 7.78
CA LEU A 60 -12.33 -9.13 7.95
C LEU A 60 -13.40 -9.62 8.93
N ALA A 61 -13.76 -10.92 8.89
CA ALA A 61 -14.72 -11.51 9.81
C ALA A 61 -14.27 -11.40 11.28
N CYS A 62 -12.99 -11.66 11.57
CA CYS A 62 -12.41 -11.49 12.91
C CYS A 62 -12.56 -10.07 13.46
N ILE A 63 -12.46 -9.07 12.58
CA ILE A 63 -12.59 -7.67 12.97
C ILE A 63 -14.06 -7.29 13.12
N SER A 64 -14.90 -7.77 12.18
CA SER A 64 -16.34 -7.46 12.14
C SER A 64 -17.07 -7.85 13.42
N GLY A 65 -16.72 -8.98 14.02
CA GLY A 65 -17.34 -9.43 15.27
C GLY A 65 -17.10 -8.51 16.49
N ARG A 66 -16.19 -7.54 16.39
CA ARG A 66 -15.89 -6.58 17.48
C ARG A 66 -16.17 -5.13 17.10
N ARG A 67 -16.57 -4.89 15.86
CA ARG A 67 -16.66 -3.56 15.26
C ARG A 67 -17.73 -2.69 15.88
N GLU A 68 -18.84 -3.28 16.29
CA GLU A 68 -19.98 -2.54 16.87
C GLU A 68 -19.74 -2.11 18.31
N SER A 69 -18.93 -2.87 19.06
CA SER A 69 -18.63 -2.62 20.47
C SER A 69 -17.31 -1.88 20.71
N ASP A 70 -16.41 -1.82 19.72
CA ASP A 70 -15.09 -1.20 19.86
C ASP A 70 -14.79 -0.23 18.71
N PRO A 71 -14.77 1.09 18.95
CA PRO A 71 -14.42 2.09 17.96
C PRO A 71 -13.01 1.88 17.34
N LYS A 72 -12.08 1.27 18.10
CA LYS A 72 -10.75 0.93 17.58
C LYS A 72 -10.84 -0.20 16.56
N ALA A 73 -11.71 -1.19 16.80
CA ALA A 73 -11.96 -2.27 15.83
C ALA A 73 -12.65 -1.72 14.58
N GLN A 74 -13.58 -0.78 14.72
CA GLN A 74 -14.19 -0.10 13.57
C GLN A 74 -13.14 0.63 12.72
N ARG A 75 -12.26 1.41 13.35
CA ARG A 75 -11.15 2.08 12.65
C ARG A 75 -10.21 1.07 11.99
N ASP A 76 -9.80 0.04 12.70
CA ASP A 76 -8.89 -1.00 12.20
C ASP A 76 -9.50 -1.74 10.99
N TYR A 77 -10.82 -1.98 11.01
CA TYR A 77 -11.57 -2.56 9.89
C TYR A 77 -11.51 -1.67 8.65
N VAL A 78 -11.85 -0.38 8.81
CA VAL A 78 -11.80 0.59 7.69
C VAL A 78 -10.37 0.73 7.16
N LEU A 79 -9.38 0.76 8.03
CA LEU A 79 -7.96 0.84 7.65
C LEU A 79 -7.53 -0.37 6.80
N ILE A 80 -7.84 -1.59 7.24
CA ILE A 80 -7.44 -2.83 6.55
C ILE A 80 -8.23 -2.97 5.24
N LYS A 81 -9.56 -2.82 5.29
CA LYS A 81 -10.42 -2.93 4.10
C LYS A 81 -10.13 -1.82 3.10
N GLY A 82 -9.98 -0.58 3.55
CA GLY A 82 -9.60 0.55 2.69
C GLY A 82 -8.22 0.39 2.06
N SER A 83 -7.22 -0.10 2.81
CA SER A 83 -5.89 -0.40 2.27
C SER A 83 -5.95 -1.41 1.12
N TYR A 84 -6.79 -2.44 1.26
CA TYR A 84 -7.02 -3.44 0.22
C TYR A 84 -7.77 -2.84 -0.97
N LEU A 85 -8.91 -2.18 -0.76
CA LEU A 85 -9.74 -1.63 -1.83
C LEU A 85 -9.02 -0.58 -2.67
N LEU A 86 -8.23 0.30 -2.03
CA LEU A 86 -7.43 1.31 -2.72
C LEU A 86 -6.14 0.75 -3.33
N GLY A 87 -5.74 -0.47 -3.02
CA GLY A 87 -4.46 -1.05 -3.43
C GLY A 87 -3.27 -0.15 -3.10
N CYS A 88 -3.35 0.63 -2.04
CA CYS A 88 -2.40 1.69 -1.72
C CYS A 88 -1.19 1.19 -0.91
N ARG A 89 -0.14 2.01 -0.86
CA ARG A 89 1.00 1.77 0.03
C ARG A 89 0.64 2.17 1.46
N VAL A 90 1.31 1.56 2.43
CA VAL A 90 1.13 1.89 3.85
C VAL A 90 1.35 3.37 4.17
N SER A 91 2.24 4.05 3.45
CA SER A 91 2.47 5.49 3.62
C SER A 91 1.37 6.34 3.00
N GLU A 92 0.73 5.85 1.95
CA GLU A 92 -0.38 6.53 1.28
C GLU A 92 -1.63 6.47 2.17
N ILE A 93 -2.04 5.29 2.64
CA ILE A 93 -3.20 5.16 3.54
C ILE A 93 -3.00 5.92 4.86
N ALA A 94 -1.77 5.94 5.40
CA ALA A 94 -1.45 6.65 6.62
C ALA A 94 -1.65 8.16 6.51
N ALA A 95 -1.45 8.71 5.33
CA ALA A 95 -1.42 10.15 5.08
C ALA A 95 -2.72 10.70 4.46
N ILE A 96 -3.72 9.85 4.18
CA ILE A 96 -5.00 10.30 3.62
C ILE A 96 -5.69 11.29 4.56
N ARG A 97 -6.12 12.41 3.99
CA ARG A 97 -6.95 13.42 4.67
C ARG A 97 -8.38 13.37 4.15
N TRP A 98 -9.30 13.94 4.91
CA TRP A 98 -10.69 14.00 4.46
C TRP A 98 -10.87 14.83 3.19
N GLY A 99 -10.03 15.85 2.96
CA GLY A 99 -10.00 16.63 1.73
C GLY A 99 -9.47 15.87 0.51
N ASP A 100 -8.80 14.72 0.71
CA ASP A 100 -8.36 13.85 -0.38
C ASP A 100 -9.48 12.91 -0.87
N ILE A 101 -10.64 12.89 -0.19
CA ILE A 101 -11.80 12.04 -0.51
C ILE A 101 -12.92 12.93 -1.02
N GLU A 102 -13.21 12.82 -2.30
CA GLU A 102 -14.32 13.50 -2.96
C GLU A 102 -15.49 12.55 -3.19
N SER A 103 -16.70 13.03 -2.88
CA SER A 103 -17.95 12.35 -3.24
C SER A 103 -18.32 12.69 -4.67
N LEU A 104 -18.86 11.72 -5.42
CA LEU A 104 -19.34 11.83 -6.78
C LEU A 104 -20.70 11.13 -6.86
N ASP A 105 -21.48 11.41 -7.89
CA ASP A 105 -22.86 10.87 -8.03
C ASP A 105 -22.92 9.35 -7.99
N ASP A 106 -21.88 8.68 -8.50
CA ASP A 106 -21.78 7.21 -8.59
C ASP A 106 -20.77 6.59 -7.59
N GLY A 107 -20.41 7.32 -6.52
CA GLY A 107 -19.44 6.87 -5.53
C GLY A 107 -18.50 7.97 -5.08
N GLY A 108 -17.21 7.80 -5.32
CA GLY A 108 -16.22 8.81 -4.95
C GLY A 108 -14.87 8.59 -5.60
N GLN A 109 -13.92 9.46 -5.25
CA GLN A 109 -12.53 9.30 -5.62
C GLN A 109 -11.60 9.69 -4.47
N VAL A 110 -10.43 9.05 -4.43
CA VAL A 110 -9.41 9.29 -3.42
C VAL A 110 -8.11 9.72 -4.11
N HIS A 111 -7.58 10.86 -3.70
CA HIS A 111 -6.30 11.37 -4.17
C HIS A 111 -5.18 10.84 -3.29
N LEU A 112 -4.27 10.06 -3.87
CA LEU A 112 -3.17 9.43 -3.15
C LEU A 112 -1.84 10.05 -3.58
N LEU A 113 -1.06 10.53 -2.60
CA LEU A 113 0.28 11.06 -2.84
C LEU A 113 1.33 9.97 -2.62
N GLY A 114 1.97 9.54 -3.69
CA GLY A 114 2.98 8.49 -3.68
C GLY A 114 4.40 8.99 -3.45
N LYS A 115 5.35 8.05 -3.46
CA LYS A 115 6.79 8.35 -3.33
C LYS A 115 7.27 9.28 -4.45
N GLY A 116 7.99 10.34 -4.09
CA GLY A 116 8.54 11.31 -5.03
C GLY A 116 7.51 12.32 -5.54
N GLY A 117 6.44 12.58 -4.79
CA GLY A 117 5.42 13.57 -5.15
C GLY A 117 4.45 13.13 -6.26
N LYS A 118 4.52 11.88 -6.71
CA LYS A 118 3.61 11.38 -7.75
C LYS A 118 2.22 11.18 -7.17
N ALA A 119 1.28 12.00 -7.60
CA ALA A 119 -0.13 11.87 -7.27
C ALA A 119 -0.82 10.86 -8.21
N ARG A 120 -1.80 10.15 -7.66
CA ARG A 120 -2.75 9.35 -8.43
C ARG A 120 -4.12 9.41 -7.80
N THR A 121 -5.15 9.29 -8.62
CA THR A 121 -6.55 9.24 -8.18
C THR A 121 -7.07 7.81 -8.34
N VAL A 122 -7.78 7.33 -7.33
CA VAL A 122 -8.44 6.03 -7.32
C VAL A 122 -9.95 6.25 -7.19
N ARG A 123 -10.72 5.75 -8.16
CA ARG A 123 -12.19 5.73 -8.06
C ARG A 123 -12.61 4.69 -7.03
N ILE A 124 -13.64 5.00 -6.26
CA ILE A 124 -14.22 4.12 -5.26
C ILE A 124 -15.74 4.05 -5.44
N SER A 125 -16.32 2.90 -5.10
CA SER A 125 -17.78 2.74 -5.07
C SER A 125 -18.42 3.51 -3.91
N GLY A 126 -19.73 3.74 -3.98
CA GLY A 126 -20.50 4.35 -2.89
C GLY A 126 -20.35 3.59 -1.58
N ASP A 127 -20.30 2.25 -1.59
CA ASP A 127 -20.08 1.43 -0.41
C ASP A 127 -18.69 1.65 0.21
N THR A 128 -17.68 1.85 -0.63
CA THR A 128 -16.33 2.17 -0.15
C THR A 128 -16.27 3.57 0.44
N LEU A 129 -16.96 4.54 -0.17
CA LEU A 129 -17.09 5.88 0.39
C LEU A 129 -17.79 5.84 1.75
N ALA A 130 -18.95 5.20 1.83
CA ALA A 130 -19.71 5.02 3.08
C ALA A 130 -18.89 4.29 4.16
N LEU A 131 -18.00 3.37 3.76
CA LEU A 131 -17.10 2.71 4.68
C LEU A 131 -16.15 3.71 5.38
N PHE A 132 -15.59 4.67 4.66
CA PHE A 132 -14.76 5.71 5.24
C PHE A 132 -15.60 6.66 6.12
N GLU A 133 -16.78 7.06 5.66
CA GLU A 133 -17.66 7.99 6.37
C GLU A 133 -18.14 7.47 7.73
N ARG A 134 -18.17 6.15 7.92
CA ARG A 134 -18.45 5.53 9.25
C ARG A 134 -17.43 5.88 10.32
N LEU A 135 -16.27 6.45 9.98
CA LEU A 135 -15.29 6.94 10.93
C LEU A 135 -15.66 8.33 11.51
N GLY A 136 -16.67 8.96 10.95
CA GLY A 136 -17.01 10.37 11.21
C GLY A 136 -16.13 11.29 10.38
N ARG A 137 -16.73 11.97 9.40
CA ARG A 137 -15.99 12.89 8.52
C ARG A 137 -15.55 14.11 9.34
N GLY A 138 -14.24 14.32 9.37
CA GLY A 138 -13.63 15.51 9.98
C GLY A 138 -13.42 16.64 8.97
N GLU A 139 -12.74 17.69 9.40
CA GLU A 139 -12.32 18.79 8.53
C GLU A 139 -11.41 18.27 7.39
N ASN A 140 -11.41 18.95 6.26
CA ASN A 140 -10.64 18.57 5.07
C ASN A 140 -9.14 18.41 5.34
N CYS A 141 -8.56 19.19 6.26
CA CYS A 141 -7.16 19.10 6.66
C CYS A 141 -6.87 17.94 7.62
N SER A 142 -7.89 17.35 8.24
CA SER A 142 -7.75 16.28 9.23
C SER A 142 -7.43 14.94 8.57
N PHE A 143 -6.61 14.12 9.24
CA PHE A 143 -6.32 12.77 8.79
C PHE A 143 -7.53 11.84 8.98
N VAL A 144 -7.79 10.98 8.00
CA VAL A 144 -8.82 9.93 8.11
C VAL A 144 -8.46 8.91 9.21
N PHE A 145 -7.16 8.67 9.39
CA PHE A 145 -6.62 7.78 10.42
C PHE A 145 -5.66 8.57 11.33
N PRO A 146 -6.17 9.37 12.26
CA PRO A 146 -5.31 10.12 13.18
C PRO A 146 -4.62 9.19 14.18
N SER A 147 -3.38 9.51 14.51
CA SER A 147 -2.64 8.84 15.58
C SER A 147 -3.25 9.22 16.94
N PRO A 148 -3.64 8.26 17.78
CA PRO A 148 -4.21 8.57 19.10
C PRO A 148 -3.25 9.32 20.03
N ARG A 149 -1.94 9.21 19.77
CA ARG A 149 -0.89 9.82 20.61
C ARG A 149 -0.56 11.24 20.21
N THR A 150 -0.62 11.57 18.92
CA THR A 150 -0.10 12.86 18.41
C THR A 150 -1.12 13.67 17.63
N GLY A 151 -2.29 13.12 17.33
CA GLY A 151 -3.26 13.72 16.40
C GLY A 151 -2.79 13.77 14.93
N GLY A 152 -1.50 13.56 14.66
CA GLY A 152 -0.94 13.47 13.33
C GLY A 152 -1.28 12.16 12.61
N HIS A 153 -0.68 11.89 11.46
CA HIS A 153 -0.91 10.63 10.73
C HIS A 153 -0.37 9.40 11.50
N HIS A 154 -0.96 8.25 11.25
CA HIS A 154 -0.42 6.98 11.75
C HIS A 154 0.98 6.71 11.18
N THR A 155 1.87 6.17 12.02
CA THR A 155 3.16 5.68 11.53
C THR A 155 2.98 4.38 10.75
N ARG A 156 3.91 4.09 9.82
CA ARG A 156 3.94 2.80 9.11
C ARG A 156 4.02 1.61 10.07
N GLN A 157 4.74 1.81 11.19
CA GLN A 157 4.87 0.80 12.24
C GLN A 157 3.52 0.53 12.91
N ALA A 158 2.78 1.56 13.30
CA ALA A 158 1.47 1.42 13.93
C ALA A 158 0.47 0.68 13.02
N ILE A 159 0.43 1.00 11.71
CA ILE A 159 -0.40 0.26 10.76
C ILE A 159 0.06 -1.20 10.64
N GLY A 160 1.37 -1.44 10.65
CA GLY A 160 1.93 -2.81 10.69
C GLY A 160 1.50 -3.57 11.94
N ASP A 161 1.41 -2.89 13.09
CA ASP A 161 0.95 -3.49 14.35
C ASP A 161 -0.54 -3.85 14.29
N VAL A 162 -1.37 -2.99 13.69
CA VAL A 162 -2.79 -3.29 13.43
C VAL A 162 -2.92 -4.55 12.56
N CYS A 163 -2.20 -4.63 11.44
CA CYS A 163 -2.22 -5.82 10.59
C CYS A 163 -1.77 -7.09 11.34
N ARG A 164 -0.71 -6.99 12.15
CA ARG A 164 -0.21 -8.12 12.95
C ARG A 164 -1.20 -8.55 14.03
N LYS A 165 -1.83 -7.61 14.72
CA LYS A 165 -2.85 -7.88 15.75
C LYS A 165 -3.98 -8.73 15.16
N TRP A 166 -4.57 -8.27 14.07
CA TRP A 166 -5.73 -8.93 13.47
C TRP A 166 -5.35 -10.19 12.69
N GLY A 167 -4.15 -10.24 12.10
CA GLY A 167 -3.62 -11.45 11.48
C GLY A 167 -3.45 -12.57 12.51
N ARG A 168 -2.91 -12.27 13.71
CA ARG A 168 -2.82 -13.26 14.82
C ARG A 168 -4.19 -13.75 15.26
N ALA A 169 -5.18 -12.84 15.35
CA ALA A 169 -6.55 -13.20 15.70
C ALA A 169 -7.19 -14.12 14.65
N ALA A 170 -6.83 -13.96 13.38
CA ALA A 170 -7.28 -14.79 12.27
C ALA A 170 -6.43 -16.07 12.07
N GLY A 171 -5.37 -16.28 12.86
CA GLY A 171 -4.53 -17.48 12.82
C GLY A 171 -3.37 -17.43 11.81
N PHE A 172 -3.06 -16.28 11.20
CA PHE A 172 -1.96 -16.16 10.23
C PHE A 172 -1.26 -14.80 10.28
N HIS A 173 -0.10 -14.70 9.61
CA HIS A 173 0.64 -13.44 9.55
C HIS A 173 0.08 -12.52 8.47
N VAL A 174 -0.19 -11.26 8.86
CA VAL A 174 -0.60 -10.19 7.94
C VAL A 174 0.32 -8.99 8.08
N HIS A 175 0.68 -8.40 6.97
CA HIS A 175 1.38 -7.12 6.91
C HIS A 175 0.88 -6.25 5.74
N PRO A 176 1.03 -4.91 5.80
CA PRO A 176 0.40 -4.00 4.85
C PRO A 176 0.71 -4.28 3.37
N HIS A 177 1.94 -4.72 3.05
CA HIS A 177 2.30 -5.04 1.68
C HIS A 177 1.53 -6.24 1.11
N GLN A 178 1.13 -7.20 1.98
CA GLN A 178 0.31 -8.32 1.52
C GLN A 178 -1.07 -7.85 1.06
N LEU A 179 -1.71 -6.91 1.78
CA LEU A 179 -3.02 -6.37 1.38
C LEU A 179 -2.97 -5.76 -0.04
N ARG A 180 -1.92 -4.99 -0.34
CA ARG A 180 -1.72 -4.45 -1.68
C ARG A 180 -1.43 -5.55 -2.73
N HIS A 181 -0.66 -6.58 -2.38
CA HIS A 181 -0.43 -7.72 -3.26
C HIS A 181 -1.71 -8.50 -3.51
N SER A 182 -2.52 -8.73 -2.46
CA SER A 182 -3.83 -9.38 -2.59
C SER A 182 -4.75 -8.61 -3.52
N HIS A 183 -4.85 -7.27 -3.34
CA HIS A 183 -5.62 -6.43 -4.26
C HIS A 183 -5.21 -6.65 -5.72
N ALA A 184 -3.92 -6.57 -6.02
CA ALA A 184 -3.42 -6.74 -7.40
C ALA A 184 -3.67 -8.16 -7.92
N THR A 185 -3.41 -9.20 -7.10
CA THR A 185 -3.61 -10.60 -7.50
C THR A 185 -5.07 -10.91 -7.76
N HIS A 186 -5.96 -10.51 -6.85
CA HIS A 186 -7.40 -10.74 -6.98
C HIS A 186 -7.99 -9.95 -8.17
N ALA A 187 -7.51 -8.73 -8.42
CA ALA A 187 -7.95 -7.96 -9.58
C ALA A 187 -7.58 -8.66 -10.90
N VAL A 188 -6.34 -9.17 -11.01
CA VAL A 188 -5.90 -9.95 -12.19
C VAL A 188 -6.70 -11.24 -12.35
N GLN A 189 -6.96 -11.95 -11.26
CA GLN A 189 -7.78 -13.17 -11.28
C GLN A 189 -9.21 -12.91 -11.75
N ARG A 190 -9.72 -11.69 -11.52
CA ARG A 190 -11.04 -11.23 -11.99
C ARG A 190 -10.99 -10.59 -13.39
N GLY A 191 -9.88 -10.72 -14.11
CA GLY A 191 -9.74 -10.27 -15.50
C GLY A 191 -9.31 -8.82 -15.69
N VAL A 192 -8.89 -8.13 -14.62
CA VAL A 192 -8.32 -6.76 -14.76
C VAL A 192 -6.93 -6.87 -15.39
N ASP A 193 -6.69 -6.12 -16.47
CA ASP A 193 -5.39 -6.08 -17.12
C ASP A 193 -4.29 -5.54 -16.21
N VAL A 194 -3.14 -6.21 -16.21
CA VAL A 194 -1.97 -5.87 -15.38
C VAL A 194 -1.45 -4.46 -15.68
N PHE A 195 -1.50 -4.00 -16.93
CA PHE A 195 -1.08 -2.65 -17.31
C PHE A 195 -2.00 -1.59 -16.71
N THR A 196 -3.30 -1.87 -16.63
CA THR A 196 -4.29 -1.02 -15.96
C THR A 196 -3.97 -0.86 -14.47
N LEU A 197 -3.53 -1.92 -13.79
CA LEU A 197 -3.13 -1.87 -12.37
C LEU A 197 -1.82 -1.13 -12.12
N GLN A 198 -0.93 -1.06 -13.11
CA GLN A 198 0.35 -0.37 -13.03
C GLN A 198 0.29 1.09 -13.48
N ALA A 199 -0.74 1.48 -14.22
CA ALA A 199 -0.89 2.83 -14.72
C ALA A 199 -1.13 3.83 -13.55
N PRO A 200 -0.43 4.97 -13.52
CA PRO A 200 -0.67 6.01 -12.52
C PRO A 200 -2.01 6.74 -12.71
N LEU A 201 -2.76 6.45 -13.78
CA LEU A 201 -3.96 7.16 -14.22
C LEU A 201 -5.05 6.18 -14.68
N VAL A 202 -5.73 5.53 -13.77
CA VAL A 202 -6.85 4.61 -14.10
C VAL A 202 -8.15 5.36 -14.45
N THR A 203 -8.18 6.68 -14.37
CA THR A 203 -9.43 7.46 -14.41
C THR A 203 -10.05 7.65 -15.80
N ARG A 204 -9.33 7.39 -16.89
CA ARG A 204 -9.88 7.71 -18.25
C ARG A 204 -10.27 6.48 -19.08
N GLN A 205 -9.62 5.35 -18.89
CA GLN A 205 -9.83 4.17 -19.74
C GLN A 205 -10.91 3.19 -19.24
N ALA A 206 -11.18 3.12 -17.96
CA ALA A 206 -12.27 2.27 -17.45
C ALA A 206 -13.65 2.73 -17.94
N ARG A 207 -13.82 4.04 -18.21
CA ARG A 207 -15.04 4.61 -18.82
C ARG A 207 -15.24 4.22 -20.28
N LEU A 208 -14.17 3.94 -21.03
CA LEU A 208 -14.22 3.57 -22.44
C LEU A 208 -14.57 2.10 -22.68
N LEU A 209 -14.42 1.24 -21.66
CA LEU A 209 -14.67 -0.19 -21.76
C LEU A 209 -16.04 -0.61 -21.20
N GLY A 210 -16.90 0.32 -20.79
CA GLY A 210 -18.24 0.03 -20.30
C GLY A 210 -18.29 -0.86 -19.04
N MET A 211 -17.19 -1.03 -18.35
CA MET A 211 -17.12 -1.82 -17.12
C MET A 211 -17.59 -1.01 -15.93
N THR A 212 -18.81 -1.28 -15.49
CA THR A 212 -19.35 -0.78 -14.22
C THR A 212 -18.73 -1.56 -13.05
N TRP A 213 -18.20 -0.86 -12.07
CA TRP A 213 -17.51 -1.35 -10.87
C TRP A 213 -18.30 -2.36 -9.98
N PRO A 214 -19.62 -2.54 -10.06
CA PRO A 214 -20.33 -3.51 -9.22
C PRO A 214 -19.91 -4.97 -9.43
N GLN A 215 -19.27 -5.31 -10.55
CA GLN A 215 -18.90 -6.70 -10.86
C GLN A 215 -17.51 -7.13 -10.35
N ILE A 216 -16.75 -6.22 -9.73
CA ILE A 216 -15.36 -6.49 -9.30
C ILE A 216 -15.22 -6.68 -7.78
N LEU A 217 -16.28 -6.42 -6.99
CA LEU A 217 -16.19 -6.31 -5.52
C LEU A 217 -17.20 -7.16 -4.74
N TRP A 218 -17.50 -8.39 -5.20
CA TRP A 218 -18.15 -9.42 -4.37
C TRP A 218 -17.20 -10.53 -4.04
#